data_36f39a94b954e162740baa47f9935621
#
_entry.id   36f39a94b954e162740baa47f9935621
#
_cell.length_a   1.000
_cell.length_b   1.000
_cell.length_c   1.000
_cell.angle_alpha   90.00
_cell.angle_beta   90.00
_cell.angle_gamma   90.00
#
_symmetry.space_group_name_H-M   'P 1'
#
loop_
_entity.id
_entity.type
_entity.pdbx_description
1 polymer ?
#
loop_
_entity_poly.entity_id
_entity_poly.type
_entity_poly.pdbx_seq_one_letter_code
_entity_poly.pdbx_strand_id
1 'polypeptide(L)'
;MQQSDLTLNPVGQNTECYRIYEAMAYGSVPVIEDVMTPGHCGASPASQLYPLRILKELDAPVIYLKDWKTLPELLEREARMTHQEKVKRRQKLVEWYENFKTVLRDRMVKVLENRFFNINR
;
A
#
# COMPACT_ATOMS: atom_id res chain seq x y z
N MET A 1 -13.04 2.99 8.29
CA MET A 1 -11.85 2.14 8.22
C MET A 1 -11.64 1.28 9.46
N GLN A 2 -11.82 1.83 10.65
CA GLN A 2 -11.62 1.07 11.89
C GLN A 2 -12.51 -0.18 12.00
N GLN A 3 -13.70 -0.12 11.44
CA GLN A 3 -14.67 -1.21 11.51
C GLN A 3 -14.76 -2.01 10.21
N SER A 4 -13.91 -1.69 9.23
CA SER A 4 -13.88 -2.40 7.96
C SER A 4 -12.72 -3.36 7.89
N ASP A 5 -12.96 -4.54 7.34
CA ASP A 5 -11.90 -5.50 7.04
C ASP A 5 -11.17 -5.17 5.75
N LEU A 6 -11.88 -4.62 4.79
CA LEU A 6 -11.34 -4.20 3.50
C LEU A 6 -11.69 -2.73 3.23
N THR A 7 -10.78 -2.03 2.57
CA THR A 7 -11.03 -0.67 2.09
C THR A 7 -10.76 -0.63 0.60
N LEU A 8 -11.80 -0.37 -0.19
CA LEU A 8 -11.67 -0.29 -1.64
C LEU A 8 -10.97 1.00 -2.03
N ASN A 9 -10.01 0.90 -2.93
CA ASN A 9 -9.24 2.03 -3.41
C ASN A 9 -9.25 2.11 -4.93
N PRO A 10 -10.38 2.57 -5.51
CA PRO A 10 -10.43 2.80 -6.96
C PRO A 10 -9.51 3.96 -7.35
N VAL A 11 -9.01 3.89 -8.59
CA VAL A 11 -8.10 4.89 -9.12
C VAL A 11 -8.83 6.23 -9.29
N GLY A 12 -8.15 7.31 -8.85
CA GLY A 12 -8.53 8.67 -9.18
C GLY A 12 -7.58 9.22 -10.24
N GLN A 13 -6.91 10.32 -9.96
CA GLN A 13 -5.88 10.85 -10.85
C GLN A 13 -4.61 10.01 -10.82
N ASN A 14 -4.32 9.42 -9.69
CA ASN A 14 -3.15 8.57 -9.48
C ASN A 14 -3.57 7.26 -8.81
N THR A 15 -2.80 6.21 -9.09
CA THR A 15 -3.01 4.90 -8.48
C THR A 15 -2.77 4.95 -6.97
N GLU A 16 -1.72 5.64 -6.56
CA GLU A 16 -1.36 5.77 -5.16
C GLU A 16 -2.05 6.98 -4.53
N CYS A 17 -2.66 6.80 -3.35
CA CYS A 17 -3.32 7.89 -2.64
C CYS A 17 -3.30 7.66 -1.13
N TYR A 18 -3.66 8.67 -0.37
CA TYR A 18 -3.65 8.65 1.10
C TYR A 18 -4.54 7.55 1.69
N ARG A 19 -5.63 7.21 1.03
CA ARG A 19 -6.59 6.21 1.52
C ARG A 19 -5.92 4.87 1.77
N ILE A 20 -4.92 4.51 0.96
CA ILE A 20 -4.16 3.26 1.13
C ILE A 20 -3.49 3.25 2.50
N TYR A 21 -2.80 4.32 2.84
CA TYR A 21 -2.03 4.40 4.08
C TYR A 21 -2.91 4.56 5.30
N GLU A 22 -3.99 5.31 5.18
CA GLU A 22 -4.98 5.44 6.24
C GLU A 22 -5.63 4.09 6.57
N ALA A 23 -5.96 3.33 5.55
CA ALA A 23 -6.52 1.99 5.75
C ALA A 23 -5.55 1.08 6.50
N MET A 24 -4.28 1.08 6.09
CA MET A 24 -3.27 0.26 6.74
C MET A 24 -3.05 0.66 8.20
N ALA A 25 -3.11 1.95 8.51
CA ALA A 25 -2.96 2.43 9.88
C ALA A 25 -4.03 1.87 10.81
N TYR A 26 -5.23 1.63 10.30
CA TYR A 26 -6.35 1.08 11.08
C TYR A 26 -6.51 -0.43 10.91
N GLY A 27 -5.64 -1.07 10.15
CA GLY A 27 -5.69 -2.51 9.95
C GLY A 27 -6.76 -2.98 8.97
N SER A 28 -7.30 -2.08 8.16
CA SER A 28 -8.21 -2.43 7.07
C SER A 28 -7.37 -2.68 5.80
N VAL A 29 -7.51 -3.86 5.19
CA VAL A 29 -6.69 -4.24 4.04
C VAL A 29 -7.12 -3.42 2.82
N PRO A 30 -6.21 -2.62 2.24
CA PRO A 30 -6.54 -1.91 1.01
C PRO A 30 -6.71 -2.88 -0.16
N VAL A 31 -7.78 -2.69 -0.92
CA VAL A 31 -7.99 -3.37 -2.21
C VAL A 31 -7.72 -2.32 -3.28
N ILE A 32 -6.56 -2.41 -3.90
CA ILE A 32 -6.02 -1.36 -4.75
C ILE A 32 -6.23 -1.70 -6.22
N GLU A 33 -6.77 -0.75 -6.96
CA GLU A 33 -6.85 -0.88 -8.41
C GLU A 33 -5.46 -0.61 -8.99
N ASP A 34 -4.79 -1.69 -9.39
CA ASP A 34 -3.39 -1.65 -9.82
C ASP A 34 -3.29 -1.43 -11.33
N VAL A 35 -3.46 -0.19 -11.74
CA VAL A 35 -3.39 0.20 -13.14
C VAL A 35 -2.54 1.46 -13.30
N MET A 36 -1.96 1.64 -14.50
CA MET A 36 -1.27 2.87 -14.83
C MET A 36 -2.29 3.99 -15.03
N THR A 37 -1.98 5.17 -14.53
CA THR A 37 -2.83 6.33 -14.70
C THR A 37 -2.09 7.42 -15.46
N PRO A 38 -2.82 8.29 -16.19
CA PRO A 38 -2.21 9.41 -16.89
C PRO A 38 -1.89 10.60 -15.98
N GLY A 39 -1.89 10.42 -14.66
CA GLY A 39 -1.60 11.50 -13.72
C GLY A 39 -0.17 12.02 -13.83
N HIS A 40 0.08 13.19 -13.24
CA HIS A 40 1.37 13.86 -13.32
C HIS A 40 2.52 13.02 -12.74
N CYS A 41 2.24 12.21 -11.76
CA CYS A 41 3.24 11.32 -11.16
C CYS A 41 3.73 10.25 -12.13
N GLY A 42 2.96 9.94 -13.17
CA GLY A 42 3.34 8.99 -14.20
C GLY A 42 4.21 9.56 -15.30
N ALA A 43 4.61 10.83 -15.20
CA ALA A 43 5.37 11.49 -16.26
C ALA A 43 6.82 11.00 -16.38
N SER A 44 7.42 10.53 -15.29
CA SER A 44 8.78 10.01 -15.34
C SER A 44 8.79 8.55 -15.79
N PRO A 45 9.81 8.11 -16.53
CA PRO A 45 9.92 6.71 -16.95
C PRO A 45 9.88 5.73 -15.77
N ALA A 46 10.51 6.07 -14.67
CA ALA A 46 10.56 5.20 -13.48
C ALA A 46 9.17 5.01 -12.86
N SER A 47 8.39 6.07 -12.74
CA SER A 47 7.05 5.97 -12.17
C SER A 47 6.05 5.34 -13.13
N GLN A 48 6.28 5.43 -14.43
CA GLN A 48 5.43 4.78 -15.43
C GLN A 48 5.54 3.26 -15.36
N LEU A 49 6.71 2.75 -14.97
CA LEU A 49 6.95 1.31 -14.92
C LEU A 49 6.32 0.65 -13.69
N TYR A 50 6.21 1.38 -12.59
CA TYR A 50 5.80 0.80 -11.32
C TYR A 50 4.91 1.71 -10.50
N PRO A 51 3.62 1.78 -10.78
CA PRO A 51 2.72 2.36 -9.78
C PRO A 51 2.82 1.52 -8.51
N LEU A 52 2.85 2.16 -7.35
CA LEU A 52 2.94 1.48 -6.05
C LEU A 52 4.26 0.72 -5.84
N ARG A 53 5.33 1.18 -6.47
CA ARG A 53 6.61 0.47 -6.47
C ARG A 53 7.10 0.10 -5.08
N ILE A 54 7.09 1.05 -4.16
CA ILE A 54 7.63 0.82 -2.81
C ILE A 54 6.80 -0.20 -2.05
N LEU A 55 5.49 -0.16 -2.19
CA LEU A 55 4.62 -1.14 -1.55
C LEU A 55 4.89 -2.54 -2.07
N LYS A 56 5.12 -2.67 -3.38
CA LYS A 56 5.44 -3.96 -3.99
C LYS A 56 6.81 -4.47 -3.60
N GLU A 57 7.81 -3.58 -3.58
CA GLU A 57 9.18 -3.95 -3.18
C GLU A 57 9.26 -4.46 -1.74
N LEU A 58 8.45 -3.89 -0.86
CA LEU A 58 8.45 -4.25 0.56
C LEU A 58 7.37 -5.27 0.91
N ASP A 59 6.75 -5.89 -0.08
CA ASP A 59 5.74 -6.93 0.10
C ASP A 59 4.59 -6.52 1.02
N ALA A 60 3.99 -5.38 0.74
CA ALA A 60 2.85 -4.90 1.50
C ALA A 60 1.71 -5.92 1.48
N PRO A 61 1.14 -6.28 2.63
CA PRO A 61 0.04 -7.24 2.70
C PRO A 61 -1.30 -6.62 2.28
N VAL A 62 -1.37 -6.19 1.04
CA VAL A 62 -2.54 -5.56 0.44
C VAL A 62 -3.01 -6.40 -0.75
N ILE A 63 -4.18 -6.08 -1.27
CA ILE A 63 -4.76 -6.80 -2.40
C ILE A 63 -4.72 -5.89 -3.63
N TYR A 64 -4.16 -6.41 -4.72
CA TYR A 64 -4.11 -5.68 -5.99
C TYR A 64 -5.14 -6.27 -6.95
N LEU A 65 -5.97 -5.41 -7.55
CA LEU A 65 -6.92 -5.80 -8.60
C LEU A 65 -6.61 -5.02 -9.85
N LYS A 66 -6.54 -5.72 -10.97
CA LYS A 66 -6.40 -5.09 -12.28
C LYS A 66 -7.74 -4.72 -12.89
N ASP A 67 -8.80 -5.42 -12.49
CA ASP A 67 -10.14 -5.22 -13.01
C ASP A 67 -11.15 -5.46 -11.89
N TRP A 68 -12.04 -4.49 -11.67
CA TRP A 68 -13.07 -4.60 -10.64
C TRP A 68 -14.08 -5.72 -10.91
N LYS A 69 -14.09 -6.28 -12.10
CA LYS A 69 -14.92 -7.46 -12.41
C LYS A 69 -14.53 -8.67 -11.57
N THR A 70 -13.32 -8.70 -11.03
CA THR A 70 -12.85 -9.79 -10.16
C THR A 70 -13.23 -9.57 -8.69
N LEU A 71 -13.81 -8.43 -8.34
CA LEU A 71 -14.19 -8.12 -6.97
C LEU A 71 -15.17 -9.14 -6.36
N PRO A 72 -16.20 -9.64 -7.07
CA PRO A 72 -17.11 -10.62 -6.48
C PRO A 72 -16.40 -11.88 -5.98
N GLU A 73 -15.40 -12.37 -6.69
CA GLU A 73 -14.59 -13.53 -6.24
C GLU A 73 -13.83 -13.21 -4.97
N LEU A 74 -13.28 -12.02 -4.88
CA LEU A 74 -12.57 -11.56 -3.69
C LEU A 74 -13.52 -11.54 -2.50
N LEU A 75 -14.73 -11.00 -2.68
CA LEU A 75 -15.72 -10.91 -1.60
C LEU A 75 -16.19 -12.28 -1.15
N GLU A 76 -16.28 -13.25 -2.07
CA GLU A 76 -16.60 -14.63 -1.71
C GLU A 76 -15.51 -15.24 -0.82
N ARG A 77 -14.25 -15.01 -1.15
CA ARG A 77 -13.13 -15.47 -0.31
C ARG A 77 -13.15 -14.81 1.06
N GLU A 78 -13.49 -13.50 1.11
CA GLU A 78 -13.63 -12.78 2.38
C GLU A 78 -14.73 -13.40 3.24
N ALA A 79 -15.85 -13.74 2.64
CA ALA A 79 -16.98 -14.33 3.35
C ALA A 79 -16.64 -15.70 3.97
N ARG A 80 -15.66 -16.40 3.42
CA ARG A 80 -15.22 -17.70 3.93
C ARG A 80 -14.18 -17.60 5.04
N MET A 81 -13.58 -16.42 5.22
CA MET A 81 -12.58 -16.22 6.28
C MET A 81 -13.24 -16.24 7.65
N THR A 82 -12.60 -16.91 8.59
CA THR A 82 -13.04 -16.90 9.99
C THR A 82 -12.69 -15.57 10.64
N HIS A 83 -13.36 -15.27 11.74
CA HIS A 83 -13.05 -14.08 12.52
C HIS A 83 -11.60 -14.07 12.98
N GLN A 84 -11.07 -15.22 13.41
CA GLN A 84 -9.69 -15.34 13.86
C GLN A 84 -8.69 -15.04 12.74
N GLU A 85 -8.96 -15.51 11.53
CA GLU A 85 -8.12 -15.23 10.38
C GLU A 85 -8.09 -13.73 10.06
N LYS A 86 -9.23 -13.07 10.16
CA LYS A 86 -9.32 -11.62 9.94
C LYS A 86 -8.59 -10.83 11.01
N VAL A 87 -8.65 -11.27 12.26
CA VAL A 87 -7.91 -10.62 13.36
C VAL A 87 -6.41 -10.74 13.14
N LYS A 88 -5.93 -11.92 12.78
CA LYS A 88 -4.51 -12.14 12.50
C LYS A 88 -4.04 -11.29 11.32
N ARG A 89 -4.85 -11.20 10.27
CA ARG A 89 -4.54 -10.39 9.11
C ARG A 89 -4.43 -8.92 9.48
N ARG A 90 -5.34 -8.42 10.31
CA ARG A 90 -5.32 -7.04 10.80
C ARG A 90 -4.06 -6.75 11.60
N GLN A 91 -3.70 -7.63 12.51
CA GLN A 91 -2.49 -7.49 13.32
C GLN A 91 -1.25 -7.46 12.45
N LYS A 92 -1.15 -8.38 11.49
CA LYS A 92 -0.03 -8.46 10.57
C LYS A 92 0.09 -7.18 9.73
N LEU A 93 -1.02 -6.65 9.26
CA LEU A 93 -1.04 -5.43 8.47
C LEU A 93 -0.56 -4.23 9.28
N VAL A 94 -1.04 -4.07 10.50
CA VAL A 94 -0.64 -2.96 11.38
C VAL A 94 0.85 -3.05 11.69
N GLU A 95 1.34 -4.23 12.02
CA GLU A 95 2.77 -4.44 12.28
C GLU A 95 3.62 -4.12 11.05
N TRP A 96 3.19 -4.59 9.89
CA TRP A 96 3.88 -4.30 8.64
C TRP A 96 3.94 -2.80 8.39
N TYR A 97 2.84 -2.10 8.60
CA TYR A 97 2.77 -0.65 8.35
C TYR A 97 3.68 0.13 9.31
N GLU A 98 3.74 -0.26 10.58
CA GLU A 98 4.65 0.37 11.54
C GLU A 98 6.11 0.18 11.11
N ASN A 99 6.47 -1.02 10.67
CA ASN A 99 7.81 -1.30 10.16
C ASN A 99 8.07 -0.52 8.87
N PHE A 100 7.09 -0.41 8.00
CA PHE A 100 7.18 0.35 6.76
C PHE A 100 7.52 1.81 7.01
N LYS A 101 6.86 2.44 7.97
CA LYS A 101 7.16 3.83 8.36
C LYS A 101 8.60 3.98 8.83
N THR A 102 9.09 3.02 9.60
CA THR A 102 10.48 3.01 10.08
C THR A 102 11.46 2.90 8.92
N VAL A 103 11.20 2.00 7.99
CA VAL A 103 12.05 1.82 6.80
C VAL A 103 12.10 3.09 5.97
N LEU A 104 10.96 3.74 5.74
CA LEU A 104 10.93 4.99 4.99
C LEU A 104 11.70 6.10 5.70
N ARG A 105 11.55 6.20 7.00
CA ARG A 105 12.28 7.19 7.80
C ARG A 105 13.78 6.97 7.69
N ASP A 106 14.23 5.73 7.82
CA ASP A 106 15.66 5.40 7.75
C ASP A 106 16.23 5.70 6.36
N ARG A 107 15.48 5.42 5.31
CA ARG A 107 15.89 5.76 3.94
C ARG A 107 16.00 7.27 3.76
N MET A 108 15.07 8.03 4.30
CA MET A 108 15.09 9.49 4.23
C MET A 108 16.30 10.05 4.97
N VAL A 109 16.56 9.55 6.18
CA VAL A 109 17.71 9.96 6.98
C VAL A 109 19.02 9.72 6.23
N LYS A 110 19.16 8.53 5.62
CA LYS A 110 20.36 8.22 4.83
C LYS A 110 20.55 9.16 3.65
N VAL A 111 19.48 9.48 2.94
CA VAL A 111 19.56 10.42 1.82
C VAL A 111 19.99 11.80 2.31
N LEU A 112 19.43 12.26 3.42
CA LEU A 112 19.79 13.56 3.99
C LEU A 112 21.24 13.60 4.44
N GLU A 113 21.70 12.55 5.12
CA GLU A 113 23.09 12.46 5.56
C GLU A 113 24.06 12.47 4.38
N ASN A 114 23.78 11.70 3.34
CA ASN A 114 24.65 11.58 2.20
C ASN A 114 24.67 12.82 1.32
N ARG A 115 23.55 13.48 1.17
CA ARG A 115 23.41 14.59 0.24
C ARG A 115 23.61 15.96 0.86
N PHE A 116 23.21 16.15 2.10
CA PHE A 116 23.21 17.46 2.73
C PHE A 116 24.27 17.60 3.82
N PHE A 117 24.47 16.56 4.60
CA PHE A 117 25.42 16.64 5.69
C PHE A 117 26.78 16.08 5.35
N ASN A 118 26.83 15.16 4.38
CA ASN A 118 28.07 14.58 3.89
C ASN A 118 29.00 14.15 5.02
N ILE A 119 28.44 13.45 5.99
CA ILE A 119 29.15 13.11 7.23
C ILE A 119 30.17 12.01 7.02
N ASN A 120 29.94 11.16 6.04
CA ASN A 120 30.79 9.99 5.80
C ASN A 120 31.91 10.30 4.83
N ARG A 121 32.88 10.94 5.27
CA ARG A 121 34.03 11.27 4.44
C ARG A 121 35.13 10.23 4.53
#